data_9bdf6191fbef069151989c533259cf2c
#
_entry.id   9bdf6191fbef069151989c533259cf2c
#
_cell.length_a   1.000
_cell.length_b   1.000
_cell.length_c   1.000
_cell.angle_alpha   90.00
_cell.angle_beta   90.00
_cell.angle_gamma   90.00
#
_symmetry.space_group_name_H-M   'P 1'
#
loop_
_entity.id
_entity.type
_entity.pdbx_description
1 polymer ?
#
loop_
_entity_poly.entity_id
_entity_poly.type
_entity_poly.pdbx_seq_one_letter_code
_entity_poly.pdbx_strand_id
1 'polypeptide(L)'
;MQRHHHREIWIVIAVLLVASFFRFYQLDKYPPGLYPDEAMNGSNALVANATGDYKIFYPENTGREGLFINIQALSIKWFGLHPWALRGVSAVFGILTVLGLYLLARELFSWPVGAVASFLLAISFWHVNFSRIGFRAIMLPFVLVFAFYFLWRGLKQFNWWYFFGAGIFGGIGFYTYTAYRIAPLIAILVFINYWMFLKKDFHHENYEHTRNRFLGGFSLLMITTIIVALPIGIYFLKNSENFMRRNTQSVFAQTQPLQELGGSVVQTLGMFTFVGDGNPRHNLDSQPMLGWPIAILFAIGFLKELYHWLRRKHGHFSPVHTLMFVWFFVFLLPGFLSTEAPHALRAIGVLPVVMIFAARGFMWLFNAFEEWENVTHPWEGRGHNQFIVPVLVALALLIALGFFEYNRYFNVFAPSQITAGAFTANYVDTANQINALPTSKKKYVVIEAPAVEAYGLPVSAETVMFLTNTVTPETQRAKNLIYLTPNQILNYHFDSKGVILRIQ
;
A
#
# COMPACT_ATOMS: atom_id res chain seq x y z
N MET A 1 33.51 -14.35 -2.56
CA MET A 1 32.53 -13.29 -2.91
C MET A 1 31.52 -13.72 -3.98
N GLN A 2 31.92 -14.24 -5.14
CA GLN A 2 30.97 -14.58 -6.22
C GLN A 2 29.87 -15.61 -5.82
N ARG A 3 30.20 -16.68 -5.09
CA ARG A 3 29.23 -17.71 -4.69
C ARG A 3 28.14 -17.19 -3.73
N HIS A 4 28.45 -16.23 -2.87
CA HIS A 4 27.45 -15.62 -1.97
C HIS A 4 26.48 -14.72 -2.73
N HIS A 5 26.97 -13.98 -3.75
CA HIS A 5 26.12 -13.11 -4.57
C HIS A 5 25.10 -13.88 -5.40
N HIS A 6 25.48 -15.04 -5.97
CA HIS A 6 24.55 -15.90 -6.71
C HIS A 6 23.43 -16.45 -5.81
N ARG A 7 23.74 -16.90 -4.60
CA ARG A 7 22.71 -17.39 -3.65
C ARG A 7 21.71 -16.32 -3.30
N GLU A 8 22.18 -15.11 -3.05
CA GLU A 8 21.33 -13.96 -2.73
C GLU A 8 20.33 -13.67 -3.87
N ILE A 9 20.77 -13.67 -5.12
CA ILE A 9 19.91 -13.44 -6.29
C ILE A 9 18.79 -14.48 -6.37
N TRP A 10 19.11 -15.77 -6.17
CA TRP A 10 18.12 -16.83 -6.21
C TRP A 10 17.07 -16.72 -5.09
N ILE A 11 17.47 -16.28 -3.90
CA ILE A 11 16.55 -16.02 -2.80
C ILE A 11 15.59 -14.86 -3.16
N VAL A 12 16.12 -13.79 -3.73
CA VAL A 12 15.27 -12.65 -4.18
C VAL A 12 14.29 -13.12 -5.26
N ILE A 13 14.74 -13.87 -6.24
CA ILE A 13 13.86 -14.42 -7.28
C ILE A 13 12.77 -15.29 -6.66
N ALA A 14 13.11 -16.18 -5.71
CA ALA A 14 12.13 -17.03 -5.03
C ALA A 14 11.09 -16.18 -4.26
N VAL A 15 11.52 -15.16 -3.55
CA VAL A 15 10.62 -14.24 -2.83
C VAL A 15 9.70 -13.48 -3.81
N LEU A 16 10.23 -13.02 -4.95
CA LEU A 16 9.43 -12.34 -5.97
C LEU A 16 8.45 -13.28 -6.66
N LEU A 17 8.79 -14.55 -6.86
CA LEU A 17 7.87 -15.56 -7.37
C LEU A 17 6.72 -15.83 -6.38
N VAL A 18 7.02 -15.92 -5.08
CA VAL A 18 5.98 -16.00 -4.02
C VAL A 18 5.11 -14.73 -4.03
N ALA A 19 5.73 -13.56 -4.10
CA ALA A 19 4.99 -12.30 -4.18
C ALA A 19 4.07 -12.24 -5.41
N SER A 20 4.55 -12.71 -6.56
CA SER A 20 3.77 -12.78 -7.80
C SER A 20 2.62 -13.77 -7.69
N PHE A 21 2.86 -14.95 -7.11
CA PHE A 21 1.82 -15.94 -6.86
C PHE A 21 0.69 -15.35 -6.00
N PHE A 22 0.98 -14.77 -4.84
CA PHE A 22 -0.04 -14.22 -3.95
C PHE A 22 -0.84 -13.08 -4.59
N ARG A 23 -0.30 -12.39 -5.59
CA ARG A 23 -0.96 -11.22 -6.22
C ARG A 23 -1.68 -11.54 -7.51
N PHE A 24 -1.21 -12.52 -8.28
CA PHE A 24 -1.81 -12.86 -9.58
C PHE A 24 -2.66 -14.13 -9.56
N TYR A 25 -2.43 -15.06 -8.62
CA TYR A 25 -3.21 -16.30 -8.54
C TYR A 25 -4.71 -15.99 -8.38
N GLN A 26 -5.52 -16.39 -9.35
CA GLN A 26 -6.97 -16.13 -9.40
C GLN A 26 -7.34 -14.63 -9.22
N LEU A 27 -6.59 -13.70 -9.82
CA LEU A 27 -6.87 -12.26 -9.72
C LEU A 27 -8.18 -11.86 -10.44
N ASP A 28 -8.59 -12.63 -11.41
CA ASP A 28 -9.87 -12.52 -12.12
C ASP A 28 -11.07 -12.91 -11.23
N LYS A 29 -10.86 -13.80 -10.26
CA LYS A 29 -11.88 -14.36 -9.39
C LYS A 29 -11.94 -13.69 -8.02
N TYR A 30 -10.79 -13.31 -7.44
CA TYR A 30 -10.67 -12.80 -6.08
C TYR A 30 -9.95 -11.45 -5.99
N PRO A 31 -10.49 -10.48 -5.20
CA PRO A 31 -11.79 -10.52 -4.51
C PRO A 31 -12.94 -10.56 -5.52
N PRO A 32 -14.08 -11.20 -5.15
CA PRO A 32 -15.24 -11.30 -6.04
C PRO A 32 -15.86 -9.91 -6.24
N GLY A 33 -16.46 -9.68 -7.41
CA GLY A 33 -17.06 -8.39 -7.73
C GLY A 33 -16.05 -7.33 -8.18
N LEU A 34 -16.53 -6.08 -8.27
CA LEU A 34 -15.74 -4.89 -8.58
C LEU A 34 -16.31 -3.72 -7.77
N TYR A 35 -15.57 -3.26 -6.76
CA TYR A 35 -16.04 -2.18 -5.90
C TYR A 35 -16.21 -0.87 -6.69
N PRO A 36 -17.23 -0.04 -6.42
CA PRO A 36 -17.52 1.18 -7.18
C PRO A 36 -16.35 2.15 -7.32
N ASP A 37 -15.50 2.31 -6.29
CA ASP A 37 -14.31 3.16 -6.39
C ASP A 37 -13.26 2.61 -7.37
N GLU A 38 -13.12 1.26 -7.47
CA GLU A 38 -12.26 0.64 -8.49
C GLU A 38 -12.84 0.88 -9.89
N ALA A 39 -14.15 0.67 -10.02
CA ALA A 39 -14.87 0.87 -11.26
C ALA A 39 -14.79 2.32 -11.73
N MET A 40 -14.95 3.28 -10.82
CA MET A 40 -14.80 4.69 -11.13
C MET A 40 -13.39 5.07 -11.58
N ASN A 41 -12.35 4.45 -11.02
CA ASN A 41 -11.00 4.60 -11.58
C ASN A 41 -10.95 4.09 -13.03
N GLY A 42 -11.59 2.94 -13.29
CA GLY A 42 -11.73 2.37 -14.63
C GLY A 42 -12.50 3.26 -15.59
N SER A 43 -13.63 3.85 -15.15
CA SER A 43 -14.43 4.79 -15.93
C SER A 43 -13.62 6.04 -16.30
N ASN A 44 -12.91 6.64 -15.35
CA ASN A 44 -12.02 7.76 -15.62
C ASN A 44 -10.89 7.37 -16.59
N ALA A 45 -10.34 6.17 -16.45
CA ALA A 45 -9.33 5.63 -17.36
C ALA A 45 -9.84 5.44 -18.79
N LEU A 46 -11.09 4.99 -18.96
CA LEU A 46 -11.76 4.89 -20.27
C LEU A 46 -11.95 6.27 -20.92
N VAL A 47 -12.44 7.23 -20.15
CA VAL A 47 -12.61 8.60 -20.63
C VAL A 47 -11.26 9.20 -21.03
N ALA A 48 -10.22 9.02 -20.20
CA ALA A 48 -8.86 9.50 -20.52
C ALA A 48 -8.32 8.88 -21.83
N ASN A 49 -8.55 7.58 -22.05
CA ASN A 49 -8.17 6.90 -23.30
C ASN A 49 -8.94 7.43 -24.51
N ALA A 50 -10.23 7.75 -24.36
CA ALA A 50 -11.07 8.24 -25.44
C ALA A 50 -10.78 9.69 -25.82
N THR A 51 -10.47 10.54 -24.83
CA THR A 51 -10.28 11.98 -25.01
C THR A 51 -8.81 12.40 -25.15
N GLY A 52 -7.86 11.56 -24.70
CA GLY A 52 -6.45 11.92 -24.54
C GLY A 52 -6.16 12.81 -23.32
N ASP A 53 -7.16 13.12 -22.49
CA ASP A 53 -7.04 13.98 -21.29
C ASP A 53 -6.66 13.15 -20.04
N TYR A 54 -5.37 12.90 -19.86
CA TYR A 54 -4.80 12.21 -18.70
C TYR A 54 -4.55 13.21 -17.55
N LYS A 55 -5.52 13.34 -16.65
CA LYS A 55 -5.50 14.36 -15.61
C LYS A 55 -4.45 14.07 -14.53
N ILE A 56 -3.86 15.12 -13.98
CA ILE A 56 -2.99 15.06 -12.79
C ILE A 56 -3.80 14.71 -11.55
N PHE A 57 -5.05 15.17 -11.48
CA PHE A 57 -5.97 14.96 -10.38
C PHE A 57 -7.40 14.84 -10.90
N TYR A 58 -8.14 13.84 -10.42
CA TYR A 58 -9.56 13.61 -10.71
C TYR A 58 -10.37 14.08 -9.49
N PRO A 59 -11.15 15.18 -9.61
CA PRO A 59 -11.83 15.79 -8.46
C PRO A 59 -13.06 15.02 -7.98
N GLU A 60 -13.61 14.13 -8.80
CA GLU A 60 -14.80 13.34 -8.50
C GLU A 60 -14.50 12.35 -7.34
N ASN A 61 -15.56 11.86 -6.67
CA ASN A 61 -15.47 10.92 -5.54
C ASN A 61 -14.44 11.33 -4.48
N THR A 62 -14.60 12.52 -3.92
CA THR A 62 -13.72 13.13 -2.89
C THR A 62 -12.27 13.42 -3.31
N GLY A 63 -11.97 13.32 -4.61
CA GLY A 63 -10.68 13.63 -5.19
C GLY A 63 -9.65 12.49 -5.15
N ARG A 64 -8.95 12.30 -6.30
CA ARG A 64 -7.97 11.23 -6.47
C ARG A 64 -6.79 11.71 -7.30
N GLU A 65 -5.58 11.43 -6.82
CA GLU A 65 -4.34 11.67 -7.57
C GLU A 65 -4.33 10.82 -8.85
N GLY A 66 -3.99 11.44 -10.00
CA GLY A 66 -4.24 10.87 -11.33
C GLY A 66 -3.26 9.80 -11.79
N LEU A 67 -2.03 9.74 -11.23
CA LEU A 67 -0.97 8.85 -11.73
C LEU A 67 -1.42 7.38 -11.81
N PHE A 68 -2.07 6.87 -10.76
CA PHE A 68 -2.54 5.50 -10.71
C PHE A 68 -3.61 5.22 -11.77
N ILE A 69 -4.60 6.12 -11.92
CA ILE A 69 -5.68 6.01 -12.89
C ILE A 69 -5.13 6.05 -14.33
N ASN A 70 -4.15 6.90 -14.58
CA ASN A 70 -3.50 7.01 -15.89
C ASN A 70 -2.71 5.73 -16.25
N ILE A 71 -2.09 5.06 -15.25
CA ILE A 71 -1.46 3.75 -15.47
C ILE A 71 -2.52 2.67 -15.70
N GLN A 72 -3.65 2.72 -14.98
CA GLN A 72 -4.78 1.81 -15.25
C GLN A 72 -5.37 2.04 -16.66
N ALA A 73 -5.37 3.27 -17.17
CA ALA A 73 -5.79 3.56 -18.55
C ALA A 73 -4.92 2.83 -19.58
N LEU A 74 -3.60 2.79 -19.37
CA LEU A 74 -2.70 1.99 -20.22
C LEU A 74 -2.98 0.49 -20.09
N SER A 75 -3.23 -0.01 -18.85
CA SER A 75 -3.56 -1.40 -18.62
C SER A 75 -4.85 -1.81 -19.36
N ILE A 76 -5.90 -1.02 -19.26
CA ILE A 76 -7.17 -1.27 -19.97
C ILE A 76 -6.96 -1.24 -21.50
N LYS A 77 -6.14 -0.34 -21.98
CA LYS A 77 -5.85 -0.23 -23.43
C LYS A 77 -5.19 -1.50 -23.96
N TRP A 78 -4.36 -2.17 -23.17
CA TRP A 78 -3.64 -3.38 -23.60
C TRP A 78 -4.39 -4.68 -23.31
N PHE A 79 -5.11 -4.74 -22.18
CA PHE A 79 -5.72 -5.97 -21.66
C PHE A 79 -7.25 -5.98 -21.73
N GLY A 80 -7.88 -4.86 -22.14
CA GLY A 80 -9.33 -4.74 -22.26
C GLY A 80 -10.04 -4.43 -20.93
N LEU A 81 -11.37 -4.40 -21.02
CA LEU A 81 -12.31 -4.04 -19.95
C LEU A 81 -12.54 -5.19 -18.96
N HIS A 82 -11.55 -5.47 -18.15
CA HIS A 82 -11.62 -6.51 -17.15
C HIS A 82 -11.26 -5.99 -15.75
N PRO A 83 -11.94 -6.42 -14.68
CA PRO A 83 -11.55 -6.07 -13.30
C PRO A 83 -10.09 -6.39 -13.00
N TRP A 84 -9.58 -7.53 -13.48
CA TRP A 84 -8.19 -7.91 -13.29
C TRP A 84 -7.19 -6.97 -13.99
N ALA A 85 -7.57 -6.28 -15.07
CA ALA A 85 -6.71 -5.30 -15.74
C ALA A 85 -6.49 -4.06 -14.85
N LEU A 86 -7.52 -3.62 -14.10
CA LEU A 86 -7.38 -2.56 -13.09
C LEU A 86 -6.52 -3.01 -11.90
N ARG A 87 -6.76 -4.21 -11.40
CA ARG A 87 -6.11 -4.80 -10.22
C ARG A 87 -4.67 -5.23 -10.50
N GLY A 88 -4.36 -5.59 -11.73
CA GLY A 88 -3.01 -5.95 -12.18
C GLY A 88 -2.00 -4.83 -11.95
N VAL A 89 -2.42 -3.57 -12.08
CA VAL A 89 -1.58 -2.40 -11.75
C VAL A 89 -1.21 -2.41 -10.27
N SER A 90 -2.17 -2.66 -9.37
CA SER A 90 -1.89 -2.80 -7.93
C SER A 90 -0.98 -3.98 -7.63
N ALA A 91 -1.17 -5.12 -8.31
CA ALA A 91 -0.34 -6.31 -8.15
C ALA A 91 1.13 -6.04 -8.49
N VAL A 92 1.39 -5.33 -9.59
CA VAL A 92 2.74 -4.94 -9.99
C VAL A 92 3.38 -4.01 -8.95
N PHE A 93 2.69 -2.95 -8.50
CA PHE A 93 3.22 -2.09 -7.44
C PHE A 93 3.46 -2.85 -6.13
N GLY A 94 2.60 -3.81 -5.80
CA GLY A 94 2.80 -4.67 -4.65
C GLY A 94 4.06 -5.54 -4.75
N ILE A 95 4.36 -6.11 -5.92
CA ILE A 95 5.60 -6.89 -6.15
C ILE A 95 6.83 -5.98 -6.10
N LEU A 96 6.77 -4.80 -6.72
CA LEU A 96 7.85 -3.83 -6.68
C LEU A 96 8.12 -3.35 -5.26
N THR A 97 7.09 -3.22 -4.40
CA THR A 97 7.26 -2.91 -2.98
C THR A 97 8.05 -4.00 -2.25
N VAL A 98 7.77 -5.28 -2.54
CA VAL A 98 8.52 -6.42 -1.98
C VAL A 98 10.01 -6.34 -2.37
N LEU A 99 10.30 -6.06 -3.64
CA LEU A 99 11.67 -5.85 -4.11
C LEU A 99 12.33 -4.65 -3.41
N GLY A 100 11.63 -3.52 -3.35
CA GLY A 100 12.14 -2.30 -2.70
C GLY A 100 12.41 -2.52 -1.21
N LEU A 101 11.55 -3.27 -0.52
CA LEU A 101 11.76 -3.62 0.89
C LEU A 101 12.99 -4.51 1.09
N TYR A 102 13.20 -5.50 0.20
CA TYR A 102 14.42 -6.30 0.22
C TYR A 102 15.66 -5.41 0.13
N LEU A 103 15.71 -4.53 -0.88
CA LEU A 103 16.83 -3.64 -1.11
C LEU A 103 17.08 -2.70 0.09
N LEU A 104 16.02 -2.12 0.65
CA LEU A 104 16.12 -1.22 1.80
C LEU A 104 16.57 -1.97 3.06
N ALA A 105 15.90 -3.05 3.45
CA ALA A 105 16.22 -3.76 4.68
C ALA A 105 17.62 -4.42 4.63
N ARG A 106 18.04 -4.88 3.44
CA ARG A 106 19.43 -5.32 3.20
C ARG A 106 20.42 -4.19 3.46
N GLU A 107 20.13 -3.00 2.99
CA GLU A 107 21.00 -1.84 3.12
C GLU A 107 21.04 -1.30 4.56
N LEU A 108 19.90 -1.33 5.27
CA LEU A 108 19.84 -0.91 6.67
C LEU A 108 20.53 -1.89 7.62
N PHE A 109 20.45 -3.18 7.36
CA PHE A 109 20.94 -4.25 8.25
C PHE A 109 21.83 -5.26 7.50
N SER A 110 21.20 -6.24 6.84
CA SER A 110 21.90 -7.31 6.13
C SER A 110 20.97 -8.02 5.13
N TRP A 111 21.54 -8.85 4.24
CA TRP A 111 20.75 -9.60 3.26
C TRP A 111 19.74 -10.60 3.89
N PRO A 112 20.05 -11.31 5.04
CA PRO A 112 19.05 -12.19 5.65
C PRO A 112 17.85 -11.40 6.19
N VAL A 113 18.07 -10.26 6.82
CA VAL A 113 17.00 -9.36 7.27
C VAL A 113 16.16 -8.90 6.07
N GLY A 114 16.82 -8.51 4.97
CA GLY A 114 16.14 -8.15 3.73
C GLY A 114 15.29 -9.28 3.17
N ALA A 115 15.82 -10.50 3.12
CA ALA A 115 15.10 -11.68 2.63
C ALA A 115 13.86 -12.01 3.49
N VAL A 116 14.00 -12.01 4.81
CA VAL A 116 12.88 -12.29 5.72
C VAL A 116 11.84 -11.17 5.66
N ALA A 117 12.24 -9.89 5.72
CA ALA A 117 11.30 -8.76 5.67
C ALA A 117 10.48 -8.76 4.37
N SER A 118 11.16 -8.95 3.23
CA SER A 118 10.49 -9.00 1.93
C SER A 118 9.60 -10.23 1.77
N PHE A 119 10.01 -11.40 2.29
CA PHE A 119 9.17 -12.59 2.31
C PHE A 119 7.91 -12.39 3.16
N LEU A 120 8.04 -11.85 4.39
CA LEU A 120 6.89 -11.55 5.24
C LEU A 120 5.92 -10.56 4.56
N LEU A 121 6.43 -9.54 3.86
CA LEU A 121 5.60 -8.63 3.08
C LEU A 121 4.95 -9.34 1.89
N ALA A 122 5.67 -10.26 1.24
CA ALA A 122 5.17 -11.00 0.08
C ALA A 122 3.91 -11.82 0.41
N ILE A 123 3.87 -12.44 1.59
CA ILE A 123 2.77 -13.29 2.05
C ILE A 123 1.72 -12.55 2.90
N SER A 124 2.04 -11.39 3.51
CA SER A 124 1.17 -10.68 4.45
C SER A 124 -0.22 -10.44 3.87
N PHE A 125 -1.26 -10.94 4.55
CA PHE A 125 -2.66 -10.72 4.21
C PHE A 125 -2.95 -9.24 3.92
N TRP A 126 -2.53 -8.33 4.81
CA TRP A 126 -2.77 -6.90 4.68
C TRP A 126 -2.23 -6.33 3.36
N HIS A 127 -0.96 -6.63 3.02
CA HIS A 127 -0.36 -6.11 1.79
C HIS A 127 -0.88 -6.83 0.54
N VAL A 128 -1.14 -8.14 0.63
CA VAL A 128 -1.71 -8.95 -0.45
C VAL A 128 -3.09 -8.41 -0.82
N ASN A 129 -3.97 -8.19 0.17
CA ASN A 129 -5.32 -7.68 -0.06
C ASN A 129 -5.29 -6.36 -0.85
N PHE A 130 -4.56 -5.35 -0.37
CA PHE A 130 -4.47 -4.06 -1.08
C PHE A 130 -3.69 -4.12 -2.41
N SER A 131 -2.86 -5.15 -2.62
CA SER A 131 -2.23 -5.40 -3.92
C SER A 131 -3.18 -6.05 -4.94
N ARG A 132 -4.37 -6.49 -4.52
CA ARG A 132 -5.38 -7.16 -5.35
C ARG A 132 -6.65 -6.33 -5.52
N ILE A 133 -6.67 -5.12 -4.99
CA ILE A 133 -7.74 -4.13 -5.13
C ILE A 133 -7.19 -2.97 -5.98
N GLY A 134 -8.00 -2.43 -6.89
CA GLY A 134 -7.60 -1.34 -7.78
C GLY A 134 -7.48 0.03 -7.09
N PHE A 135 -6.79 0.10 -5.94
CA PHE A 135 -6.63 1.29 -5.13
C PHE A 135 -5.22 1.88 -5.21
N ARG A 136 -5.15 3.20 -5.46
CA ARG A 136 -3.89 3.94 -5.59
C ARG A 136 -3.01 3.93 -4.32
N ALA A 137 -3.60 3.65 -3.15
CA ALA A 137 -2.89 3.62 -1.88
C ALA A 137 -1.73 2.61 -1.85
N ILE A 138 -1.78 1.54 -2.68
CA ILE A 138 -0.70 0.56 -2.80
C ILE A 138 0.61 1.17 -3.34
N MET A 139 0.54 2.31 -4.04
CA MET A 139 1.74 3.02 -4.50
C MET A 139 2.50 3.69 -3.35
N LEU A 140 1.84 3.98 -2.22
CA LEU A 140 2.45 4.65 -1.08
C LEU A 140 3.63 3.84 -0.49
N PRO A 141 3.47 2.57 -0.07
CA PRO A 141 4.60 1.78 0.43
C PRO A 141 5.69 1.59 -0.65
N PHE A 142 5.33 1.48 -1.92
CA PHE A 142 6.27 1.39 -3.03
C PHE A 142 7.20 2.62 -3.09
N VAL A 143 6.65 3.82 -3.12
CA VAL A 143 7.49 5.03 -3.20
C VAL A 143 8.34 5.22 -1.96
N LEU A 144 7.83 4.87 -0.76
CA LEU A 144 8.57 5.00 0.49
C LEU A 144 9.80 4.08 0.54
N VAL A 145 9.66 2.80 0.18
CA VAL A 145 10.79 1.87 0.24
C VAL A 145 11.91 2.27 -0.72
N PHE A 146 11.57 2.74 -1.94
CA PHE A 146 12.58 3.19 -2.89
C PHE A 146 13.18 4.56 -2.51
N ALA A 147 12.36 5.52 -2.04
CA ALA A 147 12.87 6.80 -1.57
C ALA A 147 13.88 6.61 -0.43
N PHE A 148 13.56 5.79 0.58
CA PHE A 148 14.46 5.52 1.69
C PHE A 148 15.65 4.63 1.31
N TYR A 149 15.49 3.68 0.40
CA TYR A 149 16.61 2.91 -0.14
C TYR A 149 17.66 3.82 -0.81
N PHE A 150 17.20 4.69 -1.71
CA PHE A 150 18.10 5.61 -2.39
C PHE A 150 18.70 6.65 -1.43
N LEU A 151 17.89 7.19 -0.51
CA LEU A 151 18.39 8.09 0.53
C LEU A 151 19.50 7.42 1.34
N TRP A 152 19.26 6.19 1.83
CA TRP A 152 20.23 5.50 2.68
C TRP A 152 21.53 5.17 1.95
N ARG A 153 21.44 4.72 0.70
CA ARG A 153 22.63 4.54 -0.14
C ARG A 153 23.36 5.85 -0.42
N GLY A 154 22.62 6.93 -0.63
CA GLY A 154 23.19 8.27 -0.77
C GLY A 154 23.97 8.69 0.47
N LEU A 155 23.42 8.48 1.66
CA LEU A 155 24.06 8.77 2.94
C LEU A 155 25.33 7.91 3.18
N LYS A 156 25.32 6.63 2.81
CA LYS A 156 26.47 5.74 2.98
C LYS A 156 27.61 6.01 1.98
N GLN A 157 27.27 6.30 0.72
CA GLN A 157 28.25 6.39 -0.36
C GLN A 157 28.55 7.81 -0.78
N PHE A 158 27.78 8.80 -0.29
CA PHE A 158 27.81 10.21 -0.73
C PHE A 158 27.77 10.37 -2.26
N ASN A 159 27.03 9.49 -2.95
CA ASN A 159 26.86 9.50 -4.39
C ASN A 159 25.59 10.27 -4.77
N TRP A 160 25.75 11.31 -5.61
CA TRP A 160 24.70 12.23 -6.05
C TRP A 160 23.53 11.54 -6.76
N TRP A 161 23.78 10.47 -7.52
CA TRP A 161 22.74 9.71 -8.22
C TRP A 161 21.73 9.07 -7.26
N TYR A 162 22.18 8.67 -6.08
CA TYR A 162 21.26 8.13 -5.07
C TYR A 162 20.40 9.22 -4.44
N PHE A 163 20.94 10.40 -4.15
CA PHE A 163 20.14 11.53 -3.68
C PHE A 163 19.17 12.02 -4.75
N PHE A 164 19.55 12.04 -6.01
CA PHE A 164 18.67 12.33 -7.13
C PHE A 164 17.54 11.30 -7.23
N GLY A 165 17.85 9.99 -7.18
CA GLY A 165 16.85 8.92 -7.16
C GLY A 165 15.89 9.03 -5.98
N ALA A 166 16.40 9.34 -4.76
CA ALA A 166 15.56 9.59 -3.58
C ALA A 166 14.62 10.78 -3.82
N GLY A 167 15.09 11.85 -4.46
CA GLY A 167 14.27 13.01 -4.83
C GLY A 167 13.18 12.69 -5.84
N ILE A 168 13.47 11.86 -6.86
CA ILE A 168 12.47 11.40 -7.83
C ILE A 168 11.33 10.64 -7.11
N PHE A 169 11.66 9.61 -6.32
CA PHE A 169 10.63 8.86 -5.58
C PHE A 169 9.93 9.73 -4.54
N GLY A 170 10.66 10.65 -3.89
CA GLY A 170 10.11 11.66 -3.00
C GLY A 170 9.05 12.54 -3.66
N GLY A 171 9.30 13.00 -4.88
CA GLY A 171 8.36 13.81 -5.66
C GLY A 171 7.18 13.01 -6.22
N ILE A 172 7.43 11.80 -6.76
CA ILE A 172 6.38 10.89 -7.25
C ILE A 172 5.38 10.56 -6.13
N GLY A 173 5.83 10.50 -4.89
CA GLY A 173 4.95 10.21 -3.75
C GLY A 173 3.73 11.11 -3.66
N PHE A 174 3.83 12.39 -4.02
CA PHE A 174 2.71 13.32 -4.01
C PHE A 174 1.60 13.01 -5.03
N TYR A 175 1.87 12.13 -6.02
CA TYR A 175 0.91 11.65 -7.01
C TYR A 175 0.29 10.30 -6.64
N THR A 176 0.58 9.75 -5.45
CA THR A 176 0.15 8.40 -5.07
C THR A 176 -1.10 8.41 -4.19
N TYR A 177 -0.97 8.82 -2.95
CA TYR A 177 -2.05 8.77 -1.96
C TYR A 177 -1.95 9.92 -0.96
N THR A 178 -3.09 10.44 -0.53
CA THR A 178 -3.18 11.61 0.35
C THR A 178 -2.30 11.50 1.61
N ALA A 179 -2.18 10.30 2.20
CA ALA A 179 -1.35 10.08 3.38
C ALA A 179 0.16 10.34 3.13
N TYR A 180 0.62 10.35 1.87
CA TYR A 180 2.01 10.68 1.56
C TYR A 180 2.39 12.12 1.95
N ARG A 181 1.43 13.03 2.06
CA ARG A 181 1.66 14.46 2.40
C ARG A 181 2.41 14.65 3.72
N ILE A 182 2.42 13.63 4.60
CA ILE A 182 3.19 13.67 5.87
C ILE A 182 4.63 13.14 5.73
N ALA A 183 4.99 12.50 4.63
CA ALA A 183 6.32 11.92 4.42
C ALA A 183 7.48 12.94 4.54
N PRO A 184 7.35 14.21 4.14
CA PRO A 184 8.38 15.22 4.35
C PRO A 184 8.83 15.36 5.81
N LEU A 185 7.91 15.14 6.77
CA LEU A 185 8.24 15.14 8.20
C LEU A 185 9.30 14.10 8.55
N ILE A 186 9.24 12.90 7.94
CA ILE A 186 10.25 11.87 8.16
C ILE A 186 11.61 12.34 7.62
N ALA A 187 11.64 12.91 6.41
CA ALA A 187 12.87 13.41 5.80
C ALA A 187 13.54 14.48 6.68
N ILE A 188 12.75 15.41 7.23
CA ILE A 188 13.22 16.46 8.14
C ILE A 188 13.80 15.85 9.43
N LEU A 189 13.07 14.96 10.10
CA LEU A 189 13.49 14.36 11.36
C LEU A 189 14.73 13.47 11.19
N VAL A 190 14.81 12.71 10.10
CA VAL A 190 16.00 11.91 9.75
C VAL A 190 17.18 12.82 9.40
N PHE A 191 16.95 13.93 8.69
CA PHE A 191 18.00 14.93 8.40
C PHE A 191 18.59 15.49 9.68
N ILE A 192 17.74 15.96 10.61
CA ILE A 192 18.18 16.52 11.90
C ILE A 192 18.99 15.48 12.69
N ASN A 193 18.50 14.25 12.78
CA ASN A 193 19.19 13.19 13.50
C ASN A 193 20.55 12.85 12.86
N TYR A 194 20.60 12.71 11.54
CA TYR A 194 21.85 12.40 10.82
C TYR A 194 22.85 13.55 10.90
N TRP A 195 22.37 14.79 10.86
CA TRP A 195 23.20 15.98 11.09
C TRP A 195 23.84 15.98 12.49
N MET A 196 23.07 15.66 13.53
CA MET A 196 23.59 15.54 14.90
C MET A 196 24.60 14.40 15.04
N PHE A 197 24.35 13.29 14.34
CA PHE A 197 25.28 12.17 14.27
C PHE A 197 26.61 12.58 13.64
N LEU A 198 26.60 13.24 12.48
CA LEU A 198 27.80 13.71 11.81
C LEU A 198 28.66 14.64 12.67
N LYS A 199 28.04 15.54 13.43
CA LYS A 199 28.77 16.51 14.30
C LYS A 199 29.61 15.83 15.39
N LYS A 200 29.23 14.65 15.84
CA LYS A 200 29.86 13.96 16.97
C LYS A 200 30.86 12.86 16.59
N ASP A 201 30.58 12.15 15.49
CA ASP A 201 31.33 10.95 15.11
C ASP A 201 32.54 11.25 14.20
N PHE A 202 32.62 12.43 13.59
CA PHE A 202 33.72 12.78 12.72
C PHE A 202 34.69 13.74 13.40
N HIS A 203 35.98 13.33 13.49
CA HIS A 203 37.10 14.21 13.91
C HIS A 203 37.31 15.34 12.89
N HIS A 204 37.82 16.49 13.36
CA HIS A 204 37.83 17.79 12.68
C HIS A 204 38.28 17.81 11.22
N GLU A 205 39.26 17.00 10.80
CA GLU A 205 39.85 17.08 9.45
C GLU A 205 38.93 16.62 8.32
N ASN A 206 38.02 15.64 8.55
CA ASN A 206 37.09 15.12 7.53
C ASN A 206 35.66 15.63 7.68
N TYR A 207 35.36 16.34 8.77
CA TYR A 207 33.99 16.79 9.06
C TYR A 207 33.46 17.77 8.01
N GLU A 208 34.25 18.78 7.62
CA GLU A 208 33.81 19.79 6.65
C GLU A 208 33.49 19.19 5.28
N HIS A 209 34.35 18.29 4.81
CA HIS A 209 34.14 17.61 3.53
C HIS A 209 32.86 16.74 3.56
N THR A 210 32.69 15.92 4.60
CA THR A 210 31.52 15.06 4.79
C THR A 210 30.25 15.87 4.96
N ARG A 211 30.26 16.94 5.76
CA ARG A 211 29.17 17.89 5.93
C ARG A 211 28.73 18.50 4.61
N ASN A 212 29.68 18.98 3.80
CA ASN A 212 29.35 19.65 2.54
C ASN A 212 28.75 18.66 1.52
N ARG A 213 29.24 17.41 1.47
CA ARG A 213 28.64 16.34 0.65
C ARG A 213 27.24 15.95 1.13
N PHE A 214 27.03 15.88 2.43
CA PHE A 214 25.72 15.63 3.01
C PHE A 214 24.72 16.74 2.67
N LEU A 215 25.10 18.01 2.92
CA LEU A 215 24.25 19.17 2.62
C LEU A 215 23.93 19.27 1.13
N GLY A 216 24.95 19.11 0.27
CA GLY A 216 24.75 19.12 -1.18
C GLY A 216 23.84 18.00 -1.66
N GLY A 217 24.06 16.78 -1.16
CA GLY A 217 23.21 15.62 -1.49
C GLY A 217 21.76 15.82 -1.05
N PHE A 218 21.56 16.31 0.17
CA PHE A 218 20.23 16.59 0.68
C PHE A 218 19.55 17.75 -0.07
N SER A 219 20.29 18.80 -0.44
CA SER A 219 19.79 19.88 -1.28
C SER A 219 19.34 19.36 -2.65
N LEU A 220 20.13 18.48 -3.29
CA LEU A 220 19.76 17.84 -4.55
C LEU A 220 18.48 17.02 -4.40
N LEU A 221 18.35 16.23 -3.34
CA LEU A 221 17.13 15.47 -3.03
C LEU A 221 15.92 16.42 -2.94
N MET A 222 16.01 17.49 -2.17
CA MET A 222 14.94 18.46 -1.97
C MET A 222 14.55 19.16 -3.28
N ILE A 223 15.53 19.65 -4.03
CA ILE A 223 15.30 20.32 -5.33
C ILE A 223 14.61 19.35 -6.30
N THR A 224 15.10 18.12 -6.41
CA THR A 224 14.51 17.10 -7.28
C THR A 224 13.09 16.76 -6.85
N THR A 225 12.85 16.60 -5.54
CA THR A 225 11.49 16.36 -4.99
C THR A 225 10.55 17.49 -5.38
N ILE A 226 10.96 18.75 -5.22
CA ILE A 226 10.15 19.93 -5.55
C ILE A 226 9.86 19.98 -7.05
N ILE A 227 10.87 19.78 -7.91
CA ILE A 227 10.68 19.79 -9.36
C ILE A 227 9.68 18.72 -9.80
N VAL A 228 9.83 17.49 -9.30
CA VAL A 228 8.93 16.38 -9.66
C VAL A 228 7.52 16.62 -9.10
N ALA A 229 7.37 17.17 -7.90
CA ALA A 229 6.07 17.46 -7.28
C ALA A 229 5.43 18.76 -7.81
N LEU A 230 6.16 19.60 -8.55
CA LEU A 230 5.71 20.93 -8.98
C LEU A 230 4.38 20.91 -9.73
N PRO A 231 4.13 20.03 -10.73
CA PRO A 231 2.86 20.03 -11.47
C PRO A 231 1.64 19.83 -10.57
N ILE A 232 1.67 18.86 -9.63
CA ILE A 232 0.56 18.63 -8.70
C ILE A 232 0.46 19.75 -7.65
N GLY A 233 1.59 20.34 -7.26
CA GLY A 233 1.65 21.52 -6.40
C GLY A 233 0.94 22.71 -7.03
N ILE A 234 1.22 23.04 -8.30
CA ILE A 234 0.55 24.09 -9.05
C ILE A 234 -0.95 23.81 -9.17
N TYR A 235 -1.34 22.54 -9.42
CA TYR A 235 -2.75 22.16 -9.46
C TYR A 235 -3.47 22.51 -8.16
N PHE A 236 -2.90 22.16 -7.00
CA PHE A 236 -3.51 22.42 -5.70
C PHE A 236 -3.49 23.91 -5.31
N LEU A 237 -2.51 24.68 -5.76
CA LEU A 237 -2.51 26.14 -5.58
C LEU A 237 -3.68 26.80 -6.34
N LYS A 238 -4.03 26.28 -7.52
CA LYS A 238 -5.16 26.76 -8.31
C LYS A 238 -6.52 26.23 -7.85
N ASN A 239 -6.55 25.08 -7.18
CA ASN A 239 -7.75 24.35 -6.75
C ASN A 239 -7.61 23.93 -5.28
N SER A 240 -7.51 24.90 -4.39
CA SER A 240 -7.23 24.69 -2.96
C SER A 240 -8.32 23.87 -2.25
N GLU A 241 -9.57 23.95 -2.70
CA GLU A 241 -10.70 23.18 -2.21
C GLU A 241 -10.46 21.66 -2.38
N ASN A 242 -9.83 21.24 -3.46
CA ASN A 242 -9.49 19.84 -3.70
C ASN A 242 -8.39 19.32 -2.76
N PHE A 243 -7.50 20.20 -2.31
CA PHE A 243 -6.49 19.87 -1.31
C PHE A 243 -7.11 19.64 0.07
N MET A 244 -8.08 20.47 0.47
CA MET A 244 -8.69 20.50 1.80
C MET A 244 -9.89 19.55 1.95
N ARG A 245 -10.39 18.97 0.88
CA ARG A 245 -11.68 18.23 0.80
C ARG A 245 -11.85 17.09 1.81
N ARG A 246 -10.76 16.50 2.31
CA ARG A 246 -10.78 15.38 3.26
C ARG A 246 -10.63 15.79 4.73
N ASN A 247 -10.54 17.08 5.03
CA ASN A 247 -10.35 17.55 6.41
C ASN A 247 -11.55 17.26 7.32
N THR A 248 -12.75 17.10 6.76
CA THR A 248 -13.98 16.75 7.51
C THR A 248 -13.93 15.34 8.13
N GLN A 249 -13.04 14.47 7.69
CA GLN A 249 -12.84 13.11 8.22
C GLN A 249 -11.84 13.08 9.40
N SER A 250 -11.46 14.23 9.92
CA SER A 250 -10.53 14.34 11.05
C SER A 250 -11.27 14.27 12.40
N VAL A 251 -10.64 13.65 13.41
CA VAL A 251 -11.11 13.64 14.80
C VAL A 251 -11.31 15.05 15.34
N PHE A 252 -10.56 16.05 14.84
CA PHE A 252 -10.70 17.45 15.24
C PHE A 252 -11.98 18.12 14.74
N ALA A 253 -12.71 17.51 13.83
CA ALA A 253 -14.02 17.97 13.38
C ALA A 253 -15.18 17.43 14.26
N GLN A 254 -14.88 16.63 15.29
CA GLN A 254 -15.86 16.04 16.20
C GLN A 254 -16.13 16.90 17.44
N THR A 255 -17.18 16.59 18.16
CA THR A 255 -17.61 17.33 19.36
C THR A 255 -16.67 17.15 20.55
N GLN A 256 -15.98 16.00 20.65
CA GLN A 256 -15.04 15.67 21.74
C GLN A 256 -13.67 15.23 21.18
N PRO A 257 -12.90 16.15 20.56
CA PRO A 257 -11.74 15.81 19.76
C PRO A 257 -10.62 15.10 20.52
N LEU A 258 -10.40 15.40 21.80
CA LEU A 258 -9.35 14.74 22.60
C LEU A 258 -9.72 13.32 22.99
N GLN A 259 -10.99 13.06 23.29
CA GLN A 259 -11.47 11.70 23.61
C GLN A 259 -11.43 10.82 22.35
N GLU A 260 -11.90 11.35 21.22
CA GLU A 260 -11.85 10.67 19.91
C GLU A 260 -10.39 10.37 19.50
N LEU A 261 -9.48 11.33 19.69
CA LEU A 261 -8.06 11.13 19.42
C LEU A 261 -7.48 9.99 20.29
N GLY A 262 -7.78 9.99 21.60
CA GLY A 262 -7.33 8.92 22.50
C GLY A 262 -7.82 7.54 22.06
N GLY A 263 -9.10 7.42 21.71
CA GLY A 263 -9.71 6.22 21.16
C GLY A 263 -9.05 5.76 19.87
N SER A 264 -8.88 6.68 18.90
CA SER A 264 -8.25 6.39 17.61
C SER A 264 -6.79 5.93 17.75
N VAL A 265 -6.02 6.52 18.68
CA VAL A 265 -4.63 6.10 18.95
C VAL A 265 -4.60 4.67 19.48
N VAL A 266 -5.41 4.34 20.49
CA VAL A 266 -5.46 2.99 21.08
C VAL A 266 -5.90 1.97 20.04
N GLN A 267 -6.96 2.24 19.29
CA GLN A 267 -7.48 1.35 18.25
C GLN A 267 -6.46 1.15 17.12
N THR A 268 -5.81 2.21 16.64
CA THR A 268 -4.80 2.13 15.58
C THR A 268 -3.56 1.36 16.04
N LEU A 269 -3.10 1.53 17.28
CA LEU A 269 -2.00 0.73 17.82
C LEU A 269 -2.42 -0.72 18.07
N GLY A 270 -3.65 -0.95 18.49
CA GLY A 270 -4.20 -2.29 18.71
C GLY A 270 -4.46 -3.08 17.43
N MET A 271 -4.54 -2.41 16.26
CA MET A 271 -4.91 -3.09 15.01
C MET A 271 -3.92 -4.16 14.55
N PHE A 272 -2.67 -4.06 14.96
CA PHE A 272 -1.64 -5.03 14.57
C PHE A 272 -1.86 -6.40 15.22
N THR A 273 -2.31 -6.42 16.49
CA THR A 273 -2.25 -7.62 17.36
C THR A 273 -3.59 -7.99 18.02
N PHE A 274 -4.53 -7.05 18.13
CA PHE A 274 -5.78 -7.29 18.89
C PHE A 274 -7.01 -7.22 17.99
N VAL A 275 -7.43 -6.01 17.59
CA VAL A 275 -8.64 -5.76 16.80
C VAL A 275 -8.27 -4.92 15.60
N GLY A 276 -8.37 -5.51 14.42
CA GLY A 276 -8.05 -4.86 13.15
C GLY A 276 -9.18 -4.00 12.58
N ASP A 277 -8.99 -3.57 11.34
CA ASP A 277 -9.95 -2.77 10.60
C ASP A 277 -11.29 -3.52 10.46
N GLY A 278 -12.40 -2.87 10.81
CA GLY A 278 -13.75 -3.43 10.71
C GLY A 278 -14.36 -3.34 9.30
N ASN A 279 -13.68 -2.70 8.35
CA ASN A 279 -14.17 -2.61 6.98
C ASN A 279 -14.02 -3.94 6.25
N PRO A 280 -15.12 -4.56 5.77
CA PRO A 280 -15.07 -5.90 5.18
C PRO A 280 -14.32 -5.99 3.84
N ARG A 281 -13.97 -4.87 3.22
CA ARG A 281 -13.05 -4.84 2.07
C ARG A 281 -11.58 -4.93 2.48
N HIS A 282 -11.28 -4.52 3.70
CA HIS A 282 -9.92 -4.45 4.22
C HIS A 282 -9.55 -5.67 5.04
N ASN A 283 -10.54 -6.30 5.69
CA ASN A 283 -10.33 -7.35 6.66
C ASN A 283 -11.61 -8.19 6.85
N LEU A 284 -11.50 -9.32 7.50
CA LEU A 284 -12.61 -10.19 7.88
C LEU A 284 -12.79 -10.15 9.40
N ASP A 285 -14.03 -9.87 9.85
CA ASP A 285 -14.45 -9.93 11.25
C ASP A 285 -13.53 -9.17 12.22
N SER A 286 -12.98 -8.04 11.80
CA SER A 286 -12.04 -7.23 12.59
C SER A 286 -10.85 -8.01 13.17
N GLN A 287 -10.43 -9.11 12.54
CA GLN A 287 -9.23 -9.85 12.96
C GLN A 287 -8.00 -8.95 12.97
N PRO A 288 -6.98 -9.25 13.81
CA PRO A 288 -5.72 -8.50 13.78
C PRO A 288 -5.17 -8.38 12.37
N MET A 289 -4.69 -7.19 11.99
CA MET A 289 -4.16 -6.96 10.64
C MET A 289 -2.93 -7.81 10.34
N LEU A 290 -2.09 -8.06 11.35
CA LEU A 290 -1.03 -9.07 11.26
C LEU A 290 -1.59 -10.41 11.75
N GLY A 291 -1.31 -11.50 11.00
CA GLY A 291 -1.53 -12.85 11.51
C GLY A 291 -0.74 -13.05 12.81
N TRP A 292 -1.32 -13.75 13.78
CA TRP A 292 -0.72 -13.92 15.10
C TRP A 292 0.77 -14.29 15.13
N PRO A 293 1.28 -15.19 14.23
CA PRO A 293 2.70 -15.50 14.25
C PRO A 293 3.56 -14.30 13.82
N ILE A 294 3.11 -13.53 12.81
CA ILE A 294 3.82 -12.32 12.36
C ILE A 294 3.71 -11.22 13.43
N ALA A 295 2.57 -11.11 14.11
CA ALA A 295 2.37 -10.17 15.21
C ALA A 295 3.34 -10.40 16.37
N ILE A 296 3.61 -11.67 16.72
CA ILE A 296 4.60 -12.03 17.75
C ILE A 296 6.01 -11.61 17.30
N LEU A 297 6.39 -11.94 16.07
CA LEU A 297 7.69 -11.56 15.52
C LEU A 297 7.86 -10.03 15.49
N PHE A 298 6.81 -9.31 15.11
CA PHE A 298 6.77 -7.85 15.14
C PHE A 298 6.98 -7.32 16.55
N ALA A 299 6.25 -7.83 17.54
CA ALA A 299 6.35 -7.38 18.93
C ALA A 299 7.77 -7.59 19.49
N ILE A 300 8.35 -8.77 19.26
CA ILE A 300 9.73 -9.08 19.68
C ILE A 300 10.72 -8.11 19.05
N GLY A 301 10.65 -7.96 17.72
CA GLY A 301 11.55 -7.08 16.99
C GLY A 301 11.37 -5.61 17.37
N PHE A 302 10.14 -5.13 17.49
CA PHE A 302 9.83 -3.75 17.90
C PHE A 302 10.43 -3.42 19.28
N LEU A 303 10.19 -4.26 20.28
CA LEU A 303 10.70 -4.05 21.64
C LEU A 303 12.23 -4.09 21.70
N LYS A 304 12.84 -5.03 20.97
CA LYS A 304 14.29 -5.13 20.90
C LYS A 304 14.94 -3.91 20.22
N GLU A 305 14.40 -3.49 19.07
CA GLU A 305 14.94 -2.33 18.36
C GLU A 305 14.64 -1.03 19.13
N LEU A 306 13.52 -0.95 19.87
CA LEU A 306 13.22 0.16 20.78
C LEU A 306 14.27 0.25 21.89
N TYR A 307 14.60 -0.87 22.52
CA TYR A 307 15.65 -0.92 23.52
C TYR A 307 17.00 -0.44 22.94
N HIS A 308 17.37 -0.88 21.74
CA HIS A 308 18.60 -0.42 21.08
C HIS A 308 18.54 1.06 20.70
N TRP A 309 17.41 1.58 20.30
CA TRP A 309 17.23 3.00 19.97
C TRP A 309 17.35 3.90 21.20
N LEU A 310 16.73 3.50 22.32
CA LEU A 310 16.80 4.23 23.59
C LEU A 310 18.19 4.18 24.23
N ARG A 311 18.97 3.13 23.99
CA ARG A 311 20.38 3.02 24.36
C ARG A 311 21.26 3.88 23.45
N ARG A 312 21.29 5.17 23.78
CA ARG A 312 22.12 6.13 23.04
C ARG A 312 23.60 5.74 23.05
N LYS A 313 24.18 5.53 21.86
CA LYS A 313 25.64 5.42 21.74
C LYS A 313 26.21 6.84 21.58
N HIS A 314 27.26 7.16 22.34
CA HIS A 314 27.91 8.48 22.30
C HIS A 314 26.96 9.68 22.44
N GLY A 315 25.79 9.50 23.10
CA GLY A 315 24.82 10.57 23.39
C GLY A 315 23.89 10.98 22.26
N HIS A 316 23.80 10.19 21.17
CA HIS A 316 22.82 10.37 20.09
C HIS A 316 22.12 9.07 19.70
N PHE A 317 20.96 9.21 19.06
CA PHE A 317 20.19 8.07 18.56
C PHE A 317 20.78 7.54 17.25
N SER A 318 20.78 6.22 17.08
CA SER A 318 21.18 5.59 15.83
C SER A 318 20.33 6.05 14.64
N PRO A 319 20.90 6.54 13.54
CA PRO A 319 20.12 7.00 12.38
C PRO A 319 19.21 5.94 11.76
N VAL A 320 19.62 4.66 11.75
CA VAL A 320 18.80 3.53 11.26
C VAL A 320 17.54 3.37 12.11
N HIS A 321 17.70 3.31 13.43
CA HIS A 321 16.58 3.16 14.34
C HIS A 321 15.68 4.39 14.34
N THR A 322 16.26 5.59 14.23
CA THR A 322 15.49 6.84 14.10
C THR A 322 14.63 6.81 12.82
N LEU A 323 15.17 6.40 11.68
CA LEU A 323 14.38 6.23 10.46
C LEU A 323 13.21 5.27 10.70
N MET A 324 13.46 4.10 11.32
CA MET A 324 12.42 3.10 11.53
C MET A 324 11.31 3.59 12.45
N PHE A 325 11.63 4.19 13.60
CA PHE A 325 10.62 4.64 14.57
C PHE A 325 9.89 5.89 14.11
N VAL A 326 10.58 6.84 13.49
CA VAL A 326 9.95 8.03 12.89
C VAL A 326 9.02 7.61 11.77
N TRP A 327 9.44 6.70 10.88
CA TRP A 327 8.56 6.16 9.84
C TRP A 327 7.32 5.50 10.43
N PHE A 328 7.50 4.62 11.42
CA PHE A 328 6.41 3.92 12.08
C PHE A 328 5.38 4.89 12.66
N PHE A 329 5.80 5.83 13.50
CA PHE A 329 4.86 6.74 14.16
C PHE A 329 4.26 7.77 13.22
N VAL A 330 5.02 8.31 12.28
CA VAL A 330 4.51 9.31 11.32
C VAL A 330 3.42 8.68 10.43
N PHE A 331 3.63 7.48 9.89
CA PHE A 331 2.60 6.86 9.05
C PHE A 331 1.43 6.22 9.82
N LEU A 332 1.44 6.23 11.15
CA LEU A 332 0.25 5.98 11.96
C LEU A 332 -0.61 7.25 12.17
N LEU A 333 -0.06 8.44 11.99
CA LEU A 333 -0.81 9.70 12.16
C LEU A 333 -2.12 9.76 11.33
N PRO A 334 -2.19 9.30 10.06
CA PRO A 334 -3.45 9.28 9.34
C PRO A 334 -4.52 8.39 9.98
N GLY A 335 -4.12 7.31 10.66
CA GLY A 335 -5.01 6.48 11.48
C GLY A 335 -5.40 7.18 12.78
N PHE A 336 -4.43 7.74 13.50
CA PHE A 336 -4.67 8.47 14.75
C PHE A 336 -5.63 9.65 14.58
N LEU A 337 -5.51 10.35 13.47
CA LEU A 337 -6.31 11.54 13.17
C LEU A 337 -7.65 11.23 12.48
N SER A 338 -7.99 9.96 12.30
CA SER A 338 -9.20 9.52 11.60
C SER A 338 -10.33 9.22 12.56
N THR A 339 -11.55 9.61 12.20
CA THR A 339 -12.80 9.18 12.88
C THR A 339 -13.15 7.71 12.61
N GLU A 340 -12.54 7.08 11.61
CA GLU A 340 -12.76 5.68 11.21
C GLU A 340 -11.59 4.80 11.67
N ALA A 341 -11.14 4.94 12.91
CA ALA A 341 -10.08 4.09 13.44
C ALA A 341 -10.63 2.75 13.98
N PRO A 342 -9.88 1.65 13.84
CA PRO A 342 -8.64 1.50 13.09
C PRO A 342 -8.88 1.40 11.58
N HIS A 343 -8.00 1.96 10.74
CA HIS A 343 -8.20 1.98 9.29
C HIS A 343 -6.94 1.54 8.53
N ALA A 344 -6.95 0.31 8.05
CA ALA A 344 -5.81 -0.35 7.42
C ALA A 344 -5.30 0.35 6.16
N LEU A 345 -6.19 0.89 5.31
CA LEU A 345 -5.80 1.62 4.11
C LEU A 345 -5.04 2.91 4.43
N ARG A 346 -5.46 3.65 5.47
CA ARG A 346 -4.80 4.91 5.87
C ARG A 346 -3.42 4.67 6.47
N ALA A 347 -3.23 3.52 7.12
CA ALA A 347 -1.98 3.12 7.75
C ALA A 347 -1.06 2.27 6.85
N ILE A 348 -1.42 2.03 5.57
CA ILE A 348 -0.66 1.12 4.69
C ILE A 348 0.82 1.53 4.53
N GLY A 349 1.13 2.82 4.67
CA GLY A 349 2.50 3.33 4.60
C GLY A 349 3.42 2.83 5.71
N VAL A 350 2.88 2.34 6.83
CA VAL A 350 3.67 1.79 7.94
C VAL A 350 4.15 0.36 7.66
N LEU A 351 3.47 -0.37 6.76
CA LEU A 351 3.62 -1.80 6.63
C LEU A 351 5.06 -2.27 6.31
N PRO A 352 5.82 -1.60 5.43
CA PRO A 352 7.20 -2.03 5.18
C PRO A 352 8.08 -2.00 6.43
N VAL A 353 7.99 -0.96 7.26
CA VAL A 353 8.81 -0.89 8.49
C VAL A 353 8.34 -1.89 9.55
N VAL A 354 7.05 -2.22 9.61
CA VAL A 354 6.51 -3.30 10.45
C VAL A 354 7.13 -4.64 10.06
N MET A 355 7.28 -4.92 8.75
CA MET A 355 7.93 -6.14 8.28
C MET A 355 9.44 -6.16 8.56
N ILE A 356 10.10 -5.00 8.60
CA ILE A 356 11.50 -4.92 9.06
C ILE A 356 11.57 -5.27 10.55
N PHE A 357 10.70 -4.72 11.40
CA PHE A 357 10.65 -5.12 12.82
C PHE A 357 10.40 -6.61 12.98
N ALA A 358 9.42 -7.18 12.27
CA ALA A 358 9.12 -8.61 12.32
C ALA A 358 10.32 -9.47 11.89
N ALA A 359 11.03 -9.06 10.82
CA ALA A 359 12.25 -9.74 10.38
C ALA A 359 13.36 -9.66 11.42
N ARG A 360 13.52 -8.54 12.12
CA ARG A 360 14.48 -8.41 13.22
C ARG A 360 14.11 -9.32 14.40
N GLY A 361 12.83 -9.45 14.70
CA GLY A 361 12.33 -10.42 15.69
C GLY A 361 12.63 -11.87 15.29
N PHE A 362 12.36 -12.22 14.02
CA PHE A 362 12.69 -13.53 13.49
C PHE A 362 14.20 -13.85 13.59
N MET A 363 15.05 -12.92 13.16
CA MET A 363 16.51 -13.11 13.22
C MET A 363 17.01 -13.21 14.64
N TRP A 364 16.38 -12.53 15.60
CA TRP A 364 16.74 -12.68 17.01
C TRP A 364 16.42 -14.10 17.53
N LEU A 365 15.24 -14.62 17.20
CA LEU A 365 14.87 -16.01 17.57
C LEU A 365 15.77 -17.02 16.89
N PHE A 366 16.12 -16.79 15.62
CA PHE A 366 17.03 -17.64 14.87
C PHE A 366 18.41 -17.71 15.55
N ASN A 367 19.00 -16.57 15.89
CA ASN A 367 20.29 -16.52 16.56
C ASN A 367 20.26 -17.15 17.95
N ALA A 368 19.18 -16.90 18.72
CA ALA A 368 19.00 -17.51 20.05
C ALA A 368 18.88 -19.04 19.96
N PHE A 369 18.19 -19.57 18.94
CA PHE A 369 18.08 -21.00 18.70
C PHE A 369 19.42 -21.61 18.27
N GLU A 370 20.17 -20.93 17.39
CA GLU A 370 21.52 -21.34 16.99
C GLU A 370 22.47 -21.39 18.18
N GLU A 371 22.47 -20.36 19.05
CA GLU A 371 23.27 -20.35 20.27
C GLU A 371 22.90 -21.50 21.20
N TRP A 372 21.61 -21.76 21.41
CA TRP A 372 21.11 -22.85 22.24
C TRP A 372 21.51 -24.22 21.68
N GLU A 373 21.39 -24.45 20.37
CA GLU A 373 21.80 -25.71 19.74
C GLU A 373 23.29 -25.96 19.89
N ASN A 374 24.12 -24.93 19.70
CA ASN A 374 25.57 -25.05 19.85
C ASN A 374 26.00 -25.38 21.29
N VAL A 375 25.26 -24.91 22.31
CA VAL A 375 25.54 -25.18 23.71
C VAL A 375 25.07 -26.60 24.13
N THR A 376 23.87 -27.01 23.67
CA THR A 376 23.25 -28.28 24.10
C THR A 376 23.76 -29.49 23.30
N HIS A 377 24.25 -29.26 22.10
CA HIS A 377 24.78 -30.29 21.23
C HIS A 377 26.16 -29.86 20.68
N PRO A 378 27.21 -29.80 21.55
CA PRO A 378 28.55 -29.41 21.09
C PRO A 378 29.06 -30.45 20.11
N TRP A 379 29.19 -30.00 18.86
CA TRP A 379 29.53 -30.85 17.72
C TRP A 379 31.06 -30.89 17.55
N GLU A 380 31.75 -31.64 18.34
CA GLU A 380 33.16 -31.90 18.13
C GLU A 380 33.39 -32.56 16.76
N GLY A 381 34.02 -31.85 15.83
CA GLY A 381 34.47 -32.34 14.52
C GLY A 381 33.54 -32.12 13.31
N ARG A 382 32.45 -31.34 13.42
CA ARG A 382 31.59 -31.06 12.29
C ARG A 382 31.84 -29.65 11.70
N GLY A 383 32.64 -29.58 10.68
CA GLY A 383 32.78 -28.39 9.84
C GLY A 383 31.43 -27.79 9.41
N HIS A 384 31.23 -27.27 8.27
CA HIS A 384 30.07 -26.54 7.71
C HIS A 384 28.63 -27.01 8.08
N ASN A 385 28.42 -28.12 8.77
CA ASN A 385 27.10 -28.74 9.03
C ASN A 385 26.37 -28.18 10.26
N GLN A 386 27.01 -27.39 11.11
CA GLN A 386 26.40 -26.85 12.35
C GLN A 386 25.20 -25.90 12.10
N PHE A 387 25.09 -25.30 10.91
CA PHE A 387 24.02 -24.37 10.55
C PHE A 387 22.82 -25.03 9.86
N ILE A 388 22.88 -26.33 9.54
CA ILE A 388 21.84 -26.98 8.74
C ILE A 388 20.51 -27.04 9.49
N VAL A 389 20.51 -27.46 10.76
CA VAL A 389 19.28 -27.60 11.54
C VAL A 389 18.60 -26.25 11.79
N PRO A 390 19.29 -25.20 12.29
CA PRO A 390 18.68 -23.88 12.42
C PRO A 390 18.11 -23.34 11.10
N VAL A 391 18.80 -23.52 9.99
CA VAL A 391 18.33 -23.08 8.67
C VAL A 391 17.08 -23.86 8.24
N LEU A 392 17.04 -25.19 8.42
CA LEU A 392 15.87 -25.99 8.07
C LEU A 392 14.65 -25.62 8.93
N VAL A 393 14.84 -25.39 10.25
CA VAL A 393 13.77 -24.92 11.14
C VAL A 393 13.27 -23.55 10.69
N ALA A 394 14.16 -22.61 10.38
CA ALA A 394 13.79 -21.29 9.90
C ALA A 394 13.00 -21.37 8.57
N LEU A 395 13.43 -22.19 7.61
CA LEU A 395 12.71 -22.42 6.36
C LEU A 395 11.34 -23.05 6.59
N ALA A 396 11.25 -24.06 7.47
CA ALA A 396 9.97 -24.68 7.83
C ALA A 396 8.99 -23.67 8.43
N LEU A 397 9.48 -22.81 9.34
CA LEU A 397 8.67 -21.73 9.92
C LEU A 397 8.20 -20.72 8.85
N LEU A 398 9.07 -20.29 7.94
CA LEU A 398 8.69 -19.37 6.87
C LEU A 398 7.65 -20.01 5.93
N ILE A 399 7.81 -21.29 5.58
CA ILE A 399 6.83 -22.04 4.78
C ILE A 399 5.49 -22.14 5.51
N ALA A 400 5.50 -22.47 6.81
CA ALA A 400 4.30 -22.52 7.63
C ALA A 400 3.57 -21.16 7.70
N LEU A 401 4.31 -20.06 7.83
CA LEU A 401 3.77 -18.69 7.73
C LEU A 401 3.12 -18.43 6.37
N GLY A 402 3.75 -18.88 5.29
CA GLY A 402 3.20 -18.77 3.93
C GLY A 402 1.87 -19.51 3.79
N PHE A 403 1.77 -20.74 4.30
CA PHE A 403 0.52 -21.50 4.30
C PHE A 403 -0.55 -20.87 5.19
N PHE A 404 -0.17 -20.32 6.35
CA PHE A 404 -1.10 -19.63 7.26
C PHE A 404 -1.74 -18.41 6.57
N GLU A 405 -0.94 -17.53 5.95
CA GLU A 405 -1.42 -16.34 5.26
C GLU A 405 -2.15 -16.68 3.95
N TYR A 406 -1.74 -17.77 3.25
CA TYR A 406 -2.50 -18.28 2.10
C TYR A 406 -3.90 -18.72 2.52
N ASN A 407 -4.01 -19.52 3.58
CA ASN A 407 -5.30 -19.95 4.10
C ASN A 407 -6.17 -18.77 4.51
N ARG A 408 -5.59 -17.81 5.22
CA ARG A 408 -6.29 -16.60 5.66
C ARG A 408 -6.87 -15.81 4.50
N TYR A 409 -6.13 -15.63 3.40
CA TYR A 409 -6.60 -14.87 2.26
C TYR A 409 -7.49 -15.71 1.33
N PHE A 410 -6.99 -16.83 0.80
CA PHE A 410 -7.63 -17.54 -0.31
C PHE A 410 -8.73 -18.50 0.12
N ASN A 411 -8.67 -19.05 1.33
CA ASN A 411 -9.67 -20.00 1.81
C ASN A 411 -10.71 -19.37 2.76
N VAL A 412 -10.35 -18.30 3.46
CA VAL A 412 -11.23 -17.69 4.47
C VAL A 412 -11.80 -16.35 3.99
N PHE A 413 -10.95 -15.35 3.70
CA PHE A 413 -11.39 -13.99 3.37
C PHE A 413 -12.01 -13.91 1.97
N ALA A 414 -11.24 -14.26 0.93
CA ALA A 414 -11.63 -13.99 -0.46
C ALA A 414 -12.92 -14.71 -0.91
N PRO A 415 -13.20 -15.98 -0.50
CA PRO A 415 -14.44 -16.66 -0.90
C PRO A 415 -15.65 -16.35 0.00
N SER A 416 -15.50 -15.53 1.05
CA SER A 416 -16.59 -15.27 1.99
C SER A 416 -17.71 -14.45 1.35
N GLN A 417 -18.95 -14.69 1.78
CA GLN A 417 -20.13 -13.92 1.35
C GLN A 417 -20.05 -12.45 1.79
N ILE A 418 -19.43 -12.19 2.95
CA ILE A 418 -19.18 -10.84 3.45
C ILE A 418 -18.27 -10.07 2.47
N THR A 419 -17.20 -10.71 2.01
CA THR A 419 -16.29 -10.12 1.01
C THR A 419 -17.01 -9.92 -0.33
N ALA A 420 -17.81 -10.88 -0.79
CA ALA A 420 -18.58 -10.75 -2.03
C ALA A 420 -19.55 -9.55 -1.98
N GLY A 421 -20.26 -9.38 -0.88
CA GLY A 421 -21.12 -8.21 -0.66
C GLY A 421 -20.33 -6.90 -0.60
N ALA A 422 -19.21 -6.89 0.13
CA ALA A 422 -18.36 -5.70 0.26
C ALA A 422 -17.74 -5.23 -1.07
N PHE A 423 -17.49 -6.15 -2.01
CA PHE A 423 -17.00 -5.86 -3.36
C PHE A 423 -18.12 -5.82 -4.41
N THR A 424 -19.39 -5.74 -3.99
CA THR A 424 -20.54 -5.59 -4.87
C THR A 424 -20.60 -6.62 -6.01
N ALA A 425 -20.44 -7.91 -5.68
CA ALA A 425 -20.48 -8.99 -6.66
C ALA A 425 -21.82 -9.03 -7.44
N ASN A 426 -22.95 -8.69 -6.79
CA ASN A 426 -24.26 -8.56 -7.40
C ASN A 426 -24.31 -7.49 -8.51
N TYR A 427 -23.50 -6.43 -8.45
CA TYR A 427 -23.44 -5.41 -9.52
C TYR A 427 -22.74 -5.96 -10.77
N VAL A 428 -21.77 -6.86 -10.58
CA VAL A 428 -21.13 -7.57 -11.69
C VAL A 428 -22.16 -8.48 -12.37
N ASP A 429 -23.00 -9.19 -11.61
CA ASP A 429 -24.08 -10.01 -12.15
C ASP A 429 -25.09 -9.17 -12.93
N THR A 430 -25.46 -8.01 -12.42
CA THR A 430 -26.30 -7.04 -13.13
C THR A 430 -25.67 -6.59 -14.45
N ALA A 431 -24.38 -6.26 -14.45
CA ALA A 431 -23.66 -5.89 -15.67
C ALA A 431 -23.61 -7.02 -16.70
N ASN A 432 -23.40 -8.27 -16.24
CA ASN A 432 -23.42 -9.45 -17.09
C ASN A 432 -24.80 -9.69 -17.72
N GLN A 433 -25.88 -9.54 -16.95
CA GLN A 433 -27.26 -9.59 -17.47
C GLN A 433 -27.48 -8.53 -18.55
N ILE A 434 -27.03 -7.29 -18.33
CA ILE A 434 -27.14 -6.21 -19.32
C ILE A 434 -26.38 -6.55 -20.60
N ASN A 435 -25.17 -7.04 -20.49
CA ASN A 435 -24.33 -7.39 -21.64
C ASN A 435 -24.88 -8.58 -22.44
N ALA A 436 -25.64 -9.48 -21.82
CA ALA A 436 -26.32 -10.58 -22.48
C ALA A 436 -27.57 -10.15 -23.28
N LEU A 437 -28.13 -8.97 -23.01
CA LEU A 437 -29.31 -8.45 -23.72
C LEU A 437 -28.92 -7.78 -25.04
N PRO A 438 -29.74 -7.91 -26.10
CA PRO A 438 -29.51 -7.22 -27.37
C PRO A 438 -29.37 -5.70 -27.18
N THR A 439 -28.51 -5.07 -27.97
CA THR A 439 -28.34 -3.60 -27.94
C THR A 439 -29.59 -2.85 -28.36
N SER A 440 -30.45 -3.45 -29.21
CA SER A 440 -31.75 -2.88 -29.63
C SER A 440 -32.74 -2.77 -28.51
N LYS A 441 -32.61 -3.58 -27.42
CA LYS A 441 -33.56 -3.59 -26.32
C LYS A 441 -33.28 -2.43 -25.37
N LYS A 442 -34.31 -1.69 -24.98
CA LYS A 442 -34.19 -0.65 -23.95
C LYS A 442 -33.96 -1.26 -22.59
N LYS A 443 -32.99 -0.75 -21.86
CA LYS A 443 -32.58 -1.20 -20.53
C LYS A 443 -32.58 -0.01 -19.58
N TYR A 444 -33.15 -0.19 -18.43
CA TYR A 444 -33.25 0.80 -17.37
C TYR A 444 -32.54 0.25 -16.14
N VAL A 445 -31.54 0.97 -15.65
CA VAL A 445 -30.83 0.63 -14.41
C VAL A 445 -31.24 1.62 -13.34
N VAL A 446 -31.97 1.14 -12.37
CA VAL A 446 -32.47 1.90 -11.22
C VAL A 446 -31.43 1.80 -10.10
N ILE A 447 -30.89 2.93 -9.65
CA ILE A 447 -29.82 3.00 -8.65
C ILE A 447 -30.47 3.37 -7.31
N GLU A 448 -30.74 2.37 -6.48
CA GLU A 448 -31.32 2.55 -5.15
C GLU A 448 -30.24 2.65 -4.06
N ALA A 449 -29.03 2.12 -4.32
CA ALA A 449 -27.91 2.15 -3.39
C ALA A 449 -27.41 3.58 -3.15
N PRO A 450 -27.40 4.08 -1.89
CA PRO A 450 -26.91 5.40 -1.58
C PRO A 450 -25.40 5.50 -1.76
N ALA A 451 -24.94 6.54 -2.43
CA ALA A 451 -23.51 6.83 -2.59
C ALA A 451 -23.29 8.34 -2.83
N VAL A 452 -22.03 8.77 -2.76
CA VAL A 452 -21.63 10.09 -3.23
C VAL A 452 -21.95 10.22 -4.71
N GLU A 453 -22.46 11.36 -5.14
CA GLU A 453 -22.76 11.61 -6.55
C GLU A 453 -21.49 11.99 -7.33
N ALA A 454 -21.38 11.43 -8.52
CA ALA A 454 -20.41 11.80 -9.55
C ALA A 454 -21.12 11.86 -10.90
N TYR A 455 -20.91 12.95 -11.64
CA TYR A 455 -21.54 13.15 -12.95
C TYR A 455 -23.10 13.06 -12.95
N GLY A 456 -23.72 13.42 -11.81
CA GLY A 456 -25.18 13.38 -11.64
C GLY A 456 -25.77 12.00 -11.34
N LEU A 457 -24.90 11.01 -11.09
CA LEU A 457 -25.32 9.65 -10.70
C LEU A 457 -24.56 9.22 -9.42
N PRO A 458 -25.16 8.38 -8.57
CA PRO A 458 -24.45 7.77 -7.45
C PRO A 458 -23.27 6.91 -7.93
N VAL A 459 -22.13 6.99 -7.23
CA VAL A 459 -20.91 6.21 -7.55
C VAL A 459 -21.17 4.69 -7.53
N SER A 460 -22.20 4.23 -6.86
CA SER A 460 -22.66 2.82 -6.92
C SER A 460 -22.99 2.32 -8.33
N ALA A 461 -23.34 3.22 -9.27
CA ALA A 461 -23.57 2.87 -10.67
C ALA A 461 -22.30 2.51 -11.45
N GLU A 462 -21.13 2.97 -10.98
CA GLU A 462 -19.88 2.91 -11.73
C GLU A 462 -19.45 1.47 -12.08
N THR A 463 -19.74 0.50 -11.21
CA THR A 463 -19.45 -0.91 -11.50
C THR A 463 -20.18 -1.39 -12.76
N VAL A 464 -21.46 -1.06 -12.88
CA VAL A 464 -22.26 -1.42 -14.06
C VAL A 464 -21.82 -0.59 -15.26
N MET A 465 -21.61 0.73 -15.07
CA MET A 465 -21.17 1.63 -16.15
C MET A 465 -19.84 1.20 -16.78
N PHE A 466 -18.85 0.86 -15.95
CA PHE A 466 -17.56 0.39 -16.41
C PHE A 466 -17.68 -0.95 -17.15
N LEU A 467 -18.29 -1.96 -16.53
CA LEU A 467 -18.38 -3.32 -17.10
C LEU A 467 -19.25 -3.42 -18.34
N THR A 468 -20.20 -2.51 -18.49
CA THR A 468 -21.04 -2.44 -19.70
C THR A 468 -20.50 -1.46 -20.73
N ASN A 469 -19.37 -0.77 -20.46
CA ASN A 469 -18.84 0.31 -21.28
C ASN A 469 -19.88 1.37 -21.65
N THR A 470 -20.55 1.92 -20.63
CA THR A 470 -21.62 2.93 -20.75
C THR A 470 -21.34 4.15 -19.89
N VAL A 471 -20.06 4.54 -19.84
CA VAL A 471 -19.59 5.66 -19.01
C VAL A 471 -20.00 7.03 -19.56
N THR A 472 -20.16 7.14 -20.89
CA THR A 472 -20.54 8.40 -21.52
C THR A 472 -21.98 8.34 -22.06
N PRO A 473 -22.67 9.51 -22.22
CA PRO A 473 -24.01 9.55 -22.81
C PRO A 473 -24.10 8.93 -24.21
N GLU A 474 -23.00 9.01 -25.00
CA GLU A 474 -22.92 8.40 -26.33
C GLU A 474 -22.95 6.87 -26.25
N THR A 475 -22.14 6.30 -25.36
CA THR A 475 -22.09 4.84 -25.16
C THR A 475 -23.35 4.30 -24.51
N GLN A 476 -24.02 5.07 -23.65
CA GLN A 476 -25.34 4.74 -23.09
C GLN A 476 -26.40 4.68 -24.20
N ARG A 477 -26.45 5.69 -25.06
CA ARG A 477 -27.36 5.72 -26.21
C ARG A 477 -27.12 4.57 -27.18
N ALA A 478 -25.85 4.28 -27.50
CA ALA A 478 -25.45 3.19 -28.40
C ALA A 478 -25.93 1.80 -27.89
N LYS A 479 -26.05 1.64 -26.58
CA LYS A 479 -26.52 0.38 -25.93
C LYS A 479 -27.99 0.43 -25.49
N ASN A 480 -28.72 1.49 -25.76
CA ASN A 480 -30.09 1.73 -25.29
C ASN A 480 -30.23 1.52 -23.77
N LEU A 481 -29.25 2.07 -23.00
CA LEU A 481 -29.18 1.94 -21.56
C LEU A 481 -29.39 3.30 -20.89
N ILE A 482 -30.26 3.33 -19.89
CA ILE A 482 -30.64 4.55 -19.15
C ILE A 482 -30.48 4.29 -17.67
N TYR A 483 -29.72 5.12 -16.99
CA TYR A 483 -29.56 5.11 -15.54
C TYR A 483 -30.55 6.07 -14.91
N LEU A 484 -31.24 5.63 -13.86
CA LEU A 484 -32.27 6.40 -13.17
C LEU A 484 -32.06 6.35 -11.66
N THR A 485 -32.10 7.53 -11.02
CA THR A 485 -32.17 7.63 -9.57
C THR A 485 -33.62 7.45 -9.08
N PRO A 486 -33.89 7.15 -7.78
CA PRO A 486 -35.23 7.02 -7.24
C PRO A 486 -36.12 8.23 -7.49
N ASN A 487 -35.57 9.44 -7.45
CA ASN A 487 -36.30 10.68 -7.72
C ASN A 487 -36.73 10.79 -9.18
N GLN A 488 -35.94 10.29 -10.10
CA GLN A 488 -36.21 10.35 -11.53
C GLN A 488 -37.30 9.33 -11.95
N ILE A 489 -37.39 8.21 -11.25
CA ILE A 489 -38.36 7.14 -11.53
C ILE A 489 -39.78 7.63 -11.38
N LEU A 490 -40.08 8.50 -10.41
CA LEU A 490 -41.43 8.98 -10.11
C LEU A 490 -42.15 9.61 -11.33
N ASN A 491 -41.37 10.22 -12.22
CA ASN A 491 -41.87 10.92 -13.40
C ASN A 491 -41.44 10.27 -14.73
N TYR A 492 -40.85 9.06 -14.70
CA TYR A 492 -40.30 8.42 -15.87
C TYR A 492 -41.28 7.44 -16.52
N HIS A 493 -41.51 7.60 -17.83
CA HIS A 493 -42.36 6.68 -18.60
C HIS A 493 -41.50 5.55 -19.17
N PHE A 494 -41.64 4.36 -18.58
CA PHE A 494 -40.91 3.17 -19.03
C PHE A 494 -41.56 2.63 -20.32
N ASP A 495 -40.75 2.19 -21.26
CA ASP A 495 -41.19 1.42 -22.40
C ASP A 495 -41.65 0.03 -21.91
N SER A 496 -42.88 -0.37 -22.29
CA SER A 496 -43.48 -1.64 -21.87
C SER A 496 -42.66 -2.88 -22.28
N LYS A 497 -41.84 -2.77 -23.31
CA LYS A 497 -40.90 -3.82 -23.79
C LYS A 497 -39.51 -3.71 -23.17
N GLY A 498 -39.28 -2.70 -22.37
CA GLY A 498 -37.98 -2.46 -21.72
C GLY A 498 -37.71 -3.42 -20.55
N VAL A 499 -36.44 -3.61 -20.21
CA VAL A 499 -36.02 -4.39 -19.04
C VAL A 499 -35.58 -3.42 -17.95
N ILE A 500 -36.06 -3.62 -16.74
CA ILE A 500 -35.70 -2.84 -15.54
C ILE A 500 -34.82 -3.71 -14.67
N LEU A 501 -33.63 -3.21 -14.34
CA LEU A 501 -32.68 -3.82 -13.41
C LEU A 501 -32.46 -2.87 -12.23
N ARG A 502 -32.13 -3.38 -11.05
CA ARG A 502 -31.94 -2.58 -9.85
C ARG A 502 -30.58 -2.79 -9.23
N ILE A 503 -29.97 -1.72 -8.77
CA ILE A 503 -28.75 -1.70 -7.96
C ILE A 503 -29.17 -1.28 -6.55
N GLN A 504 -29.05 -2.22 -5.60
CA GLN A 504 -29.47 -2.05 -4.21
C GLN A 504 -28.28 -2.11 -3.26
#